data_525227144fb3a4e2768be547e0e54d08
#
_entry.id   525227144fb3a4e2768be547e0e54d08
#
_cell.length_a   1.000
_cell.length_b   1.000
_cell.length_c   1.000
_cell.angle_alpha   90.00
_cell.angle_beta   90.00
_cell.angle_gamma   90.00
#
_symmetry.space_group_name_H-M   'P 1'
#
loop_
_entity.id
_entity.type
_entity.pdbx_description
1 polymer ?
#
loop_
_entity_poly.entity_id
_entity_poly.type
_entity_poly.pdbx_seq_one_letter_code
_entity_poly.pdbx_strand_id
1 'polypeptide(L)'
;MIVRCLFVFAALSLITVAAVAQTAPPAAVDVTSASIDAFIDKLPKDRISDSPIRVADVGGYKVGVYGVFRPKSQPGGAIRHETSVTEIYYMLEGTATLVTGGTIPDEKSTGASPNTRRPNFGGSRIDGGVIRKVVPGDVIVIPGNLPHWWSGLDSDIRYLIFRPDPEGLQPVR
;
A
#
# COMPACT_ATOMS: atom_id res chain seq x y z
N MET A 1 60.78 3.87 -45.53
CA MET A 1 59.75 3.05 -44.80
C MET A 1 59.01 4.03 -43.91
N ILE A 2 57.80 4.48 -44.34
CA ILE A 2 57.04 5.55 -43.67
C ILE A 2 55.86 4.85 -42.95
N VAL A 3 55.89 4.85 -41.60
CA VAL A 3 54.82 4.32 -40.77
C VAL A 3 53.75 5.36 -40.61
N ARG A 4 52.57 5.12 -41.17
CA ARG A 4 51.35 5.95 -40.96
C ARG A 4 50.63 5.52 -39.71
N CYS A 5 50.64 6.32 -38.64
CA CYS A 5 49.77 6.12 -37.47
C CYS A 5 48.35 6.58 -37.83
N LEU A 6 47.40 5.64 -37.81
CA LEU A 6 45.96 5.97 -37.86
C LEU A 6 45.49 6.28 -36.44
N PHE A 7 45.07 7.51 -36.20
CA PHE A 7 44.32 7.91 -35.01
C PHE A 7 42.82 7.62 -35.22
N VAL A 8 42.28 6.64 -34.49
CA VAL A 8 40.83 6.42 -34.45
C VAL A 8 40.25 7.29 -33.33
N PHE A 9 39.50 8.33 -33.71
CA PHE A 9 38.72 9.13 -32.78
C PHE A 9 37.43 8.38 -32.47
N ALA A 10 37.29 7.84 -31.27
CA ALA A 10 36.03 7.33 -30.76
C ALA A 10 35.16 8.53 -30.27
N ALA A 11 34.11 8.82 -31.00
CA ALA A 11 33.11 9.78 -30.57
C ALA A 11 32.22 9.19 -29.47
N LEU A 12 32.37 9.64 -28.24
CA LEU A 12 31.52 9.27 -27.09
C LEU A 12 30.23 10.10 -27.17
N SER A 13 29.15 9.52 -27.65
CA SER A 13 27.83 10.15 -27.66
C SER A 13 27.24 10.14 -26.26
N LEU A 14 27.22 11.29 -25.58
CA LEU A 14 26.47 11.49 -24.34
C LEU A 14 24.96 11.49 -24.65
N ILE A 15 24.28 10.43 -24.28
CA ILE A 15 22.81 10.40 -24.27
C ILE A 15 22.35 11.13 -23.02
N THR A 16 21.91 12.36 -23.15
CA THR A 16 21.22 13.10 -22.06
C THR A 16 19.81 12.55 -21.94
N VAL A 17 19.56 11.75 -20.92
CA VAL A 17 18.20 11.36 -20.52
C VAL A 17 17.59 12.60 -19.85
N ALA A 18 16.68 13.28 -20.54
CA ALA A 18 15.88 14.33 -19.93
C ALA A 18 14.95 13.67 -18.89
N ALA A 19 15.19 13.94 -17.61
CA ALA A 19 14.25 13.60 -16.56
C ALA A 19 12.97 14.42 -16.78
N VAL A 20 11.86 13.76 -17.13
CA VAL A 20 10.56 14.41 -17.17
C VAL A 20 10.21 14.72 -15.71
N ALA A 21 10.25 16.00 -15.35
CA ALA A 21 9.82 16.46 -14.04
C ALA A 21 8.32 16.16 -13.91
N GLN A 22 7.98 15.28 -12.97
CA GLN A 22 6.61 14.96 -12.64
C GLN A 22 6.00 16.16 -11.92
N THR A 23 5.02 16.81 -12.53
CA THR A 23 4.37 17.98 -11.94
C THR A 23 3.33 17.57 -10.91
N ALA A 24 3.38 18.19 -9.73
CA ALA A 24 2.33 18.04 -8.73
C ALA A 24 0.97 18.50 -9.29
N PRO A 25 -0.17 17.98 -8.79
CA PRO A 25 -1.48 18.43 -9.20
C PRO A 25 -1.65 19.94 -8.92
N PRO A 26 -2.39 20.67 -9.77
CA PRO A 26 -2.52 22.13 -9.64
C PRO A 26 -3.32 22.58 -8.42
N ALA A 27 -4.02 21.64 -7.73
CA ALA A 27 -4.85 21.89 -6.55
C ALA A 27 -4.87 20.66 -5.65
N ALA A 28 -5.36 20.85 -4.41
CA ALA A 28 -5.61 19.71 -3.51
C ALA A 28 -6.62 18.73 -4.12
N VAL A 29 -6.43 17.45 -3.78
CA VAL A 29 -7.34 16.38 -4.17
C VAL A 29 -8.19 16.05 -2.96
N ASP A 30 -9.49 16.34 -3.04
CA ASP A 30 -10.44 16.12 -1.95
C ASP A 30 -11.08 14.73 -2.04
N VAL A 31 -11.22 14.08 -0.88
CA VAL A 31 -12.07 12.91 -0.66
C VAL A 31 -12.98 13.26 0.52
N THR A 32 -14.22 13.64 0.24
CA THR A 32 -15.16 14.10 1.27
C THR A 32 -15.70 12.95 2.12
N SER A 33 -16.14 13.23 3.36
CA SER A 33 -16.80 12.25 4.23
C SER A 33 -17.94 11.53 3.51
N ALA A 34 -18.82 12.29 2.85
CA ALA A 34 -19.94 11.71 2.10
C ALA A 34 -19.47 10.76 0.98
N SER A 35 -18.36 11.07 0.33
CA SER A 35 -17.77 10.19 -0.71
C SER A 35 -17.18 8.92 -0.11
N ILE A 36 -16.55 9.00 1.06
CA ILE A 36 -16.01 7.87 1.80
C ILE A 36 -17.13 6.91 2.19
N ASP A 37 -18.17 7.43 2.84
CA ASP A 37 -19.31 6.63 3.29
C ASP A 37 -20.02 5.95 2.12
N ALA A 38 -20.35 6.71 1.08
CA ALA A 38 -21.01 6.18 -0.12
C ALA A 38 -20.15 5.12 -0.85
N PHE A 39 -18.82 5.24 -0.79
CA PHE A 39 -17.91 4.26 -1.37
C PHE A 39 -17.88 2.96 -0.56
N ILE A 40 -17.66 3.06 0.77
CA ILE A 40 -17.56 1.89 1.63
C ILE A 40 -18.91 1.17 1.71
N ASP A 41 -20.03 1.87 1.66
CA ASP A 41 -21.36 1.27 1.65
C ASP A 41 -21.62 0.39 0.43
N LYS A 42 -21.00 0.70 -0.71
CA LYS A 42 -21.08 -0.10 -1.94
C LYS A 42 -20.14 -1.31 -1.97
N LEU A 43 -19.17 -1.39 -1.06
CA LEU A 43 -18.27 -2.53 -1.00
C LEU A 43 -19.03 -3.82 -0.65
N PRO A 44 -18.64 -4.98 -1.19
CA PRO A 44 -19.17 -6.27 -0.77
C PRO A 44 -19.09 -6.46 0.75
N LYS A 45 -20.18 -6.93 1.36
CA LYS A 45 -20.28 -7.13 2.82
C LYS A 45 -20.04 -8.58 3.24
N ASP A 46 -19.96 -9.48 2.28
CA ASP A 46 -19.75 -10.92 2.47
C ASP A 46 -18.27 -11.32 2.50
N ARG A 47 -17.37 -10.38 2.27
CA ARG A 47 -15.92 -10.62 2.20
C ARG A 47 -15.11 -9.39 2.56
N ILE A 48 -13.81 -9.60 2.79
CA ILE A 48 -12.84 -8.51 2.93
C ILE A 48 -12.80 -7.72 1.61
N SER A 49 -13.02 -6.42 1.71
CA SER A 49 -12.99 -5.49 0.58
C SER A 49 -12.04 -4.35 0.90
N ASP A 50 -11.01 -4.17 0.07
CA ASP A 50 -9.98 -3.12 0.13
C ASP A 50 -9.84 -2.55 -1.27
N SER A 51 -10.32 -1.33 -1.47
CA SER A 51 -10.40 -0.74 -2.80
C SER A 51 -10.06 0.74 -2.79
N PRO A 52 -9.36 1.24 -3.83
CA PRO A 52 -8.98 2.63 -3.92
C PRO A 52 -10.18 3.53 -4.19
N ILE A 53 -10.38 4.53 -3.35
CA ILE A 53 -11.30 5.66 -3.58
C ILE A 53 -10.62 6.64 -4.52
N ARG A 54 -9.35 6.96 -4.24
CA ARG A 54 -8.53 7.91 -4.99
C ARG A 54 -7.06 7.54 -4.88
N VAL A 55 -6.31 7.68 -5.98
CA VAL A 55 -4.85 7.67 -5.99
C VAL A 55 -4.39 8.92 -6.72
N ALA A 56 -3.72 9.81 -6.02
CA ALA A 56 -3.18 11.05 -6.53
C ALA A 56 -1.68 10.95 -6.77
N ASP A 57 -1.20 11.51 -7.88
CA ASP A 57 0.19 11.84 -8.08
C ASP A 57 0.45 13.22 -7.47
N VAL A 58 1.39 13.31 -6.53
CA VAL A 58 1.66 14.53 -5.77
C VAL A 58 3.02 15.16 -6.13
N GLY A 59 3.57 14.77 -7.27
CA GLY A 59 4.84 15.29 -7.77
C GLY A 59 6.04 14.58 -7.17
N GLY A 60 6.38 13.41 -7.69
CA GLY A 60 7.53 12.60 -7.28
C GLY A 60 7.18 11.33 -6.49
N TYR A 61 5.97 11.24 -5.97
CA TYR A 61 5.41 10.02 -5.36
C TYR A 61 3.89 10.01 -5.48
N LYS A 62 3.23 8.93 -5.08
CA LYS A 62 1.77 8.85 -5.08
C LYS A 62 1.22 8.68 -3.68
N VAL A 63 -0.02 9.12 -3.49
CA VAL A 63 -0.78 8.88 -2.26
C VAL A 63 -2.12 8.26 -2.64
N GLY A 64 -2.37 7.06 -2.12
CA GLY A 64 -3.65 6.38 -2.26
C GLY A 64 -4.53 6.58 -1.02
N VAL A 65 -5.83 6.78 -1.24
CA VAL A 65 -6.87 6.72 -0.22
C VAL A 65 -7.77 5.54 -0.54
N TYR A 66 -7.84 4.58 0.35
CA TYR A 66 -8.58 3.33 0.19
C TYR A 66 -9.70 3.22 1.21
N GLY A 67 -10.86 2.74 0.79
CA GLY A 67 -11.94 2.35 1.67
C GLY A 67 -11.90 0.84 1.92
N VAL A 68 -12.06 0.45 3.18
CA VAL A 68 -12.03 -0.96 3.58
C VAL A 68 -13.26 -1.31 4.39
N PHE A 69 -13.86 -2.45 4.02
CA PHE A 69 -14.85 -3.15 4.82
C PHE A 69 -14.34 -4.56 5.12
N ARG A 70 -14.45 -4.98 6.38
CA ARG A 70 -14.08 -6.33 6.79
C ARG A 70 -15.17 -6.89 7.70
N PRO A 71 -15.88 -7.96 7.27
CA PRO A 71 -16.91 -8.58 8.10
C PRO A 71 -16.28 -9.35 9.27
N LYS A 72 -16.95 -9.35 10.41
CA LYS A 72 -16.51 -10.06 11.63
C LYS A 72 -16.19 -11.52 11.37
N SER A 73 -16.96 -12.15 10.49
CA SER A 73 -16.77 -13.56 10.12
C SER A 73 -15.48 -13.85 9.35
N GLN A 74 -14.79 -12.83 8.85
CA GLN A 74 -13.59 -12.97 8.02
C GLN A 74 -12.47 -12.04 8.48
N PRO A 75 -11.81 -12.32 9.62
CA PRO A 75 -10.66 -11.53 10.06
C PRO A 75 -9.49 -11.60 9.07
N GLY A 76 -9.37 -12.70 8.32
CA GLY A 76 -8.27 -12.97 7.41
C GLY A 76 -7.05 -13.55 8.12
N GLY A 77 -6.05 -13.95 7.34
CA GLY A 77 -4.76 -14.41 7.85
C GLY A 77 -3.77 -13.26 8.06
N ALA A 78 -2.61 -13.60 8.60
CA ALA A 78 -1.46 -12.70 8.64
C ALA A 78 -0.98 -12.39 7.22
N ILE A 79 -0.51 -11.16 6.98
CA ILE A 79 -0.05 -10.71 5.67
C ILE A 79 1.22 -9.86 5.78
N ARG A 80 2.07 -9.94 4.77
CA ARG A 80 3.20 -9.05 4.54
C ARG A 80 3.24 -8.67 3.06
N HIS A 81 3.29 -7.38 2.80
CA HIS A 81 3.45 -6.84 1.45
C HIS A 81 4.93 -6.52 1.21
N GLU A 82 5.56 -7.14 0.23
CA GLU A 82 6.96 -6.84 -0.14
C GLU A 82 7.04 -5.56 -0.96
N THR A 83 6.93 -4.44 -0.28
CA THR A 83 6.85 -3.11 -0.88
C THR A 83 7.36 -2.04 0.09
N SER A 84 7.77 -0.88 -0.44
CA SER A 84 8.05 0.33 0.33
C SER A 84 6.79 1.15 0.66
N VAL A 85 5.64 0.79 0.11
CA VAL A 85 4.36 1.47 0.39
C VAL A 85 4.01 1.30 1.87
N THR A 86 3.90 2.42 2.57
CA THR A 86 3.41 2.45 3.96
C THR A 86 1.89 2.41 3.96
N GLU A 87 1.30 1.71 4.92
CA GLU A 87 -0.13 1.74 5.16
C GLU A 87 -0.43 2.51 6.45
N ILE A 88 -1.29 3.51 6.37
CA ILE A 88 -1.76 4.27 7.53
C ILE A 88 -3.26 3.99 7.65
N TYR A 89 -3.64 3.22 8.67
CA TYR A 89 -5.03 2.91 8.96
C TYR A 89 -5.65 4.04 9.79
N TYR A 90 -6.86 4.43 9.44
CA TYR A 90 -7.71 5.29 10.25
C TYR A 90 -9.05 4.57 10.48
N MET A 91 -9.32 4.21 11.72
CA MET A 91 -10.50 3.43 12.07
C MET A 91 -11.74 4.31 12.09
N LEU A 92 -12.76 3.93 11.31
CA LEU A 92 -14.05 4.63 11.24
C LEU A 92 -15.07 3.96 12.15
N GLU A 93 -15.20 2.64 12.09
CA GLU A 93 -16.20 1.90 12.83
C GLU A 93 -15.71 0.52 13.25
N GLY A 94 -16.30 0.01 14.34
CA GLY A 94 -16.04 -1.31 14.86
C GLY A 94 -14.76 -1.40 15.69
N THR A 95 -14.55 -2.54 16.32
CA THR A 95 -13.38 -2.83 17.18
C THR A 95 -12.76 -4.16 16.81
N ALA A 96 -11.43 -4.24 16.94
CA ALA A 96 -10.67 -5.41 16.55
C ALA A 96 -9.36 -5.53 17.34
N THR A 97 -8.72 -6.68 17.23
CA THR A 97 -7.35 -6.90 17.71
C THR A 97 -6.40 -6.96 16.52
N LEU A 98 -5.41 -6.06 16.50
CA LEU A 98 -4.37 -5.99 15.48
C LEU A 98 -3.05 -6.48 16.06
N VAL A 99 -2.33 -7.28 15.29
CA VAL A 99 -0.95 -7.72 15.58
C VAL A 99 -0.05 -7.17 14.49
N THR A 100 1.07 -6.55 14.87
CA THR A 100 2.05 -5.99 13.91
C THR A 100 3.48 -6.35 14.29
N GLY A 101 4.34 -6.51 13.29
CA GLY A 101 5.72 -7.00 13.47
C GLY A 101 5.76 -8.49 13.75
N GLY A 102 6.89 -8.95 14.29
CA GLY A 102 7.11 -10.38 14.51
C GLY A 102 7.36 -11.14 13.19
N THR A 103 7.02 -12.42 13.18
CA THR A 103 7.23 -13.33 12.04
C THR A 103 5.96 -14.12 11.73
N ILE A 104 5.77 -14.44 10.45
CA ILE A 104 4.72 -15.36 9.99
C ILE A 104 5.36 -16.75 9.83
N PRO A 105 5.15 -17.72 10.75
CA PRO A 105 5.92 -18.98 10.77
C PRO A 105 5.62 -19.90 9.58
N ASP A 106 4.42 -19.79 9.02
CA ASP A 106 3.94 -20.56 7.87
C ASP A 106 3.82 -19.69 6.61
N GLU A 107 4.68 -18.66 6.48
CA GLU A 107 4.63 -17.68 5.39
C GLU A 107 4.74 -18.36 4.02
N LYS A 108 3.81 -18.02 3.13
CA LYS A 108 3.77 -18.46 1.74
C LYS A 108 3.42 -17.30 0.83
N SER A 109 3.92 -17.32 -0.41
CA SER A 109 3.48 -16.37 -1.43
C SER A 109 1.98 -16.52 -1.71
N THR A 110 1.27 -15.40 -1.69
CA THR A 110 -0.15 -15.31 -2.07
C THR A 110 -0.33 -14.64 -3.44
N GLY A 111 0.77 -14.45 -4.18
CA GLY A 111 0.79 -13.82 -5.49
C GLY A 111 1.16 -12.35 -5.44
N ALA A 112 0.99 -11.67 -6.56
CA ALA A 112 1.28 -10.24 -6.67
C ALA A 112 0.07 -9.39 -6.24
N SER A 113 0.33 -8.29 -5.55
CA SER A 113 -0.67 -7.28 -5.23
C SER A 113 -1.28 -6.70 -6.52
N PRO A 114 -2.60 -6.60 -6.65
CA PRO A 114 -3.24 -5.97 -7.79
C PRO A 114 -2.93 -4.47 -7.89
N ASN A 115 -2.61 -3.82 -6.77
CA ASN A 115 -2.36 -2.39 -6.69
C ASN A 115 -0.89 -2.03 -6.95
N THR A 116 0.06 -2.78 -6.42
CA THR A 116 1.51 -2.46 -6.50
C THR A 116 2.29 -3.36 -7.44
N ARG A 117 1.72 -4.50 -7.86
CA ARG A 117 2.40 -5.57 -8.61
C ARG A 117 3.57 -6.21 -7.86
N ARG A 118 3.79 -5.85 -6.61
CA ARG A 118 4.81 -6.45 -5.74
C ARG A 118 4.28 -7.73 -5.09
N PRO A 119 5.15 -8.66 -4.70
CA PRO A 119 4.75 -9.91 -4.04
C PRO A 119 4.03 -9.66 -2.72
N ASN A 120 3.02 -10.47 -2.47
CA ASN A 120 2.38 -10.59 -1.16
C ASN A 120 2.68 -11.96 -0.57
N PHE A 121 2.80 -11.98 0.75
CA PHE A 121 3.00 -13.19 1.53
C PHE A 121 1.93 -13.25 2.62
N GLY A 122 1.50 -14.45 2.98
CA GLY A 122 0.51 -14.64 4.02
C GLY A 122 0.71 -15.94 4.77
N GLY A 123 0.05 -16.03 5.91
CA GLY A 123 0.03 -17.21 6.77
C GLY A 123 -1.08 -17.15 7.79
N SER A 124 -1.09 -18.12 8.72
CA SER A 124 -2.19 -18.27 9.67
C SER A 124 -2.11 -17.33 10.87
N ARG A 125 -0.89 -16.91 11.26
CA ARG A 125 -0.64 -16.09 12.45
C ARG A 125 0.67 -15.32 12.38
N ILE A 126 0.87 -14.45 13.38
CA ILE A 126 2.15 -13.79 13.66
C ILE A 126 2.62 -14.23 15.06
N ASP A 127 3.88 -14.66 15.14
CA ASP A 127 4.58 -14.97 16.39
C ASP A 127 5.47 -13.77 16.79
N GLY A 128 5.46 -13.38 18.06
CA GLY A 128 6.32 -12.31 18.61
C GLY A 128 5.95 -10.89 18.17
N GLY A 129 4.76 -10.69 17.58
CA GLY A 129 4.27 -9.37 17.21
C GLY A 129 3.70 -8.57 18.40
N VAL A 130 3.52 -7.25 18.20
CA VAL A 130 2.84 -6.37 19.14
C VAL A 130 1.34 -6.47 18.96
N ILE A 131 0.65 -6.89 20.01
CA ILE A 131 -0.83 -7.05 20.03
C ILE A 131 -1.45 -5.80 20.62
N ARG A 132 -2.50 -5.28 19.98
CA ARG A 132 -3.26 -4.14 20.51
C ARG A 132 -4.72 -4.22 20.13
N LYS A 133 -5.58 -3.70 21.01
CA LYS A 133 -6.97 -3.39 20.71
C LYS A 133 -7.02 -2.12 19.89
N VAL A 134 -7.89 -2.08 18.87
CA VAL A 134 -8.06 -0.94 17.98
C VAL A 134 -9.53 -0.56 17.98
N VAL A 135 -9.80 0.74 18.09
CA VAL A 135 -11.14 1.33 18.21
C VAL A 135 -11.32 2.49 17.22
N PRO A 136 -12.56 2.95 16.96
CA PRO A 136 -12.80 4.11 16.10
C PRO A 136 -11.99 5.35 16.52
N GLY A 137 -11.40 6.04 15.55
CA GLY A 137 -10.52 7.19 15.77
C GLY A 137 -9.03 6.84 15.88
N ASP A 138 -8.67 5.57 16.10
CA ASP A 138 -7.27 5.17 16.13
C ASP A 138 -6.60 5.33 14.77
N VAL A 139 -5.33 5.76 14.81
CA VAL A 139 -4.43 5.80 13.65
C VAL A 139 -3.28 4.82 13.86
N ILE A 140 -3.05 3.95 12.87
CA ILE A 140 -1.97 2.97 12.92
C ILE A 140 -1.08 3.14 11.69
N VAL A 141 0.23 3.35 11.89
CA VAL A 141 1.20 3.41 10.79
C VAL A 141 1.91 2.06 10.69
N ILE A 142 1.76 1.41 9.54
CA ILE A 142 2.37 0.12 9.22
C ILE A 142 3.39 0.36 8.10
N PRO A 143 4.69 0.37 8.39
CA PRO A 143 5.72 0.49 7.38
C PRO A 143 5.62 -0.61 6.33
N GLY A 144 6.04 -0.33 5.12
CA GLY A 144 6.16 -1.36 4.09
C GLY A 144 6.96 -2.57 4.56
N ASN A 145 6.62 -3.73 4.07
CA ASN A 145 7.26 -5.00 4.41
C ASN A 145 7.08 -5.46 5.89
N LEU A 146 6.28 -4.77 6.71
CA LEU A 146 6.01 -5.18 8.08
C LEU A 146 4.84 -6.18 8.12
N PRO A 147 5.00 -7.39 8.73
CA PRO A 147 3.90 -8.31 8.96
C PRO A 147 2.79 -7.67 9.79
N HIS A 148 1.54 -7.90 9.40
CA HIS A 148 0.39 -7.42 10.17
C HIS A 148 -0.81 -8.35 10.02
N TRP A 149 -1.67 -8.36 11.03
CA TRP A 149 -2.76 -9.32 11.13
C TRP A 149 -3.90 -8.85 12.02
N TRP A 150 -5.11 -8.86 11.51
CA TRP A 150 -6.30 -8.76 12.33
C TRP A 150 -6.57 -10.12 12.98
N SER A 151 -6.07 -10.35 14.19
CA SER A 151 -6.19 -11.64 14.89
C SER A 151 -7.59 -11.91 15.43
N GLY A 152 -8.44 -10.89 15.51
CA GLY A 152 -9.84 -11.03 15.88
C GLY A 152 -10.62 -9.74 15.64
N LEU A 153 -11.88 -9.89 15.25
CA LEU A 153 -12.82 -8.78 15.08
C LEU A 153 -13.95 -8.94 16.09
N ASP A 154 -14.26 -7.90 16.88
CA ASP A 154 -15.41 -7.93 17.80
C ASP A 154 -16.72 -7.62 17.08
N SER A 155 -16.62 -6.86 15.98
CA SER A 155 -17.71 -6.50 15.07
C SER A 155 -17.18 -6.45 13.64
N ASP A 156 -18.03 -6.16 12.68
CA ASP A 156 -17.59 -5.65 11.39
C ASP A 156 -16.78 -4.39 11.61
N ILE A 157 -15.74 -4.17 10.79
CA ILE A 157 -14.93 -2.95 10.85
C ILE A 157 -14.91 -2.21 9.52
N ARG A 158 -14.90 -0.88 9.62
CA ARG A 158 -14.71 0.06 8.50
C ARG A 158 -13.52 0.94 8.80
N TYR A 159 -12.64 1.11 7.85
CA TYR A 159 -11.46 1.96 8.02
C TYR A 159 -10.96 2.48 6.68
N LEU A 160 -10.20 3.57 6.74
CA LEU A 160 -9.43 4.05 5.61
C LEU A 160 -7.99 3.52 5.70
N ILE A 161 -7.40 3.35 4.53
CA ILE A 161 -5.95 3.18 4.42
C ILE A 161 -5.43 4.33 3.56
N PHE A 162 -4.54 5.14 4.12
CA PHE A 162 -3.70 6.03 3.34
C PHE A 162 -2.42 5.29 2.99
N ARG A 163 -2.07 5.31 1.69
CA ARG A 163 -0.90 4.59 1.16
C ARG A 163 0.07 5.56 0.47
N PRO A 164 0.99 6.20 1.23
CA PRO A 164 2.16 6.85 0.64
C PRO A 164 2.98 5.84 -0.15
N ASP A 165 3.22 6.12 -1.43
CA ASP A 165 3.86 5.23 -2.40
C ASP A 165 5.05 5.93 -3.04
N PRO A 166 6.25 5.81 -2.43
CA PRO A 166 7.44 6.52 -2.90
C PRO A 166 7.96 6.00 -4.24
N GLU A 167 7.59 4.78 -4.65
CA GLU A 167 7.99 4.20 -5.93
C GLU A 167 6.98 4.47 -7.06
N GLY A 168 5.81 5.05 -6.75
CA GLY A 168 4.78 5.34 -7.74
C GLY A 168 4.13 4.10 -8.37
N LEU A 169 4.06 2.99 -7.63
CA LEU A 169 3.57 1.69 -8.12
C LEU A 169 2.05 1.67 -8.35
N GLN A 170 1.31 2.43 -7.53
CA GLN A 170 -0.15 2.44 -7.60
C GLN A 170 -0.64 3.16 -8.87
N PRO A 171 -1.64 2.60 -9.59
CA PRO A 171 -2.25 3.30 -10.72
C PRO A 171 -3.03 4.53 -10.22
N VAL A 172 -2.86 5.67 -10.87
CA VAL A 172 -3.64 6.90 -10.59
C VAL A 172 -5.12 6.65 -10.90
N ARG A 173 -6.00 7.13 -10.01
CA ARG A 173 -7.46 7.01 -10.13
C ARG A 173 -8.17 8.27 -9.62
#